data_634c207616a58944aedff2999f331b48
#
_entry.id   634c207616a58944aedff2999f331b48
#
_cell.length_a   1.000
_cell.length_b   1.000
_cell.length_c   1.000
_cell.angle_alpha   90.00
_cell.angle_beta   90.00
_cell.angle_gamma   90.00
#
_symmetry.space_group_name_H-M   'P 1'
#
loop_
_entity.id
_entity.type
_entity.pdbx_description
1 polymer ?
#
loop_
_entity_poly.entity_id
_entity_poly.type
_entity_poly.pdbx_seq_one_letter_code
_entity_poly.pdbx_strand_id
1 'polypeptide(L)'
;MAQSSLARLEQARARESEQKLWTRVCAAAKAPRLKLSPEGFDIIAECKLASPSAGDLSAHTTDIDRRVQAYAQGGACAVSVLTEPTRFGGSLAHLEQAAQTLAPLGVPAMRKDFLVDPYQVMEARAAGAGGVLVIVRMLDRSRITALLDCAAMLKMFVLIEAFDAADLQVAQGVLAARKAHDEQMLVGVNCRDLDTLSVDLSRLSTLASHLPPDFASVAESGVGSLEDVKTVVDVGYEVALVGTTLMNSGDPAKVLGEMLAAGRERAMAVRTRKLRIVSGTAMDDE
;
A
#
# COMPACT_ATOMS: atom_id res chain seq x y z
N MET A 1 11.88 6.96 13.79
CA MET A 1 10.62 7.06 13.04
C MET A 1 9.42 7.32 13.96
N ALA A 2 9.08 6.46 14.90
CA ALA A 2 7.94 6.68 15.81
C ALA A 2 8.03 7.98 16.62
N GLN A 3 9.17 8.34 17.18
CA GLN A 3 9.37 9.59 17.93
C GLN A 3 9.10 10.85 17.08
N SER A 4 9.58 10.87 15.81
CA SER A 4 9.31 11.98 14.90
C SER A 4 7.80 12.09 14.58
N SER A 5 7.12 10.94 14.43
CA SER A 5 5.68 10.92 14.22
C SER A 5 4.89 11.40 15.45
N LEU A 6 5.32 11.03 16.66
CA LEU A 6 4.71 11.54 17.90
C LEU A 6 4.84 13.06 18.01
N ALA A 7 6.02 13.61 17.72
CA ALA A 7 6.22 15.07 17.76
C ALA A 7 5.31 15.79 16.72
N ARG A 8 5.14 15.23 15.51
CA ARG A 8 4.21 15.76 14.50
C ARG A 8 2.76 15.67 14.96
N LEU A 9 2.37 14.58 15.63
CA LEU A 9 1.05 14.41 16.20
C LEU A 9 0.73 15.46 17.26
N GLU A 10 1.66 15.73 18.19
CA GLU A 10 1.50 16.77 19.21
C GLU A 10 1.32 18.15 18.59
N GLN A 11 2.12 18.49 17.57
CA GLN A 11 1.96 19.74 16.82
C GLN A 11 0.62 19.82 16.09
N ALA A 12 0.16 18.72 15.51
CA ALA A 12 -1.12 18.67 14.82
C ALA A 12 -2.30 18.89 15.79
N ARG A 13 -2.29 18.21 16.94
CA ARG A 13 -3.29 18.39 18.00
C ARG A 13 -3.30 19.78 18.61
N ALA A 14 -2.13 20.42 18.69
CA ALA A 14 -2.05 21.82 19.15
C ALA A 14 -2.66 22.82 18.15
N ARG A 15 -2.64 22.50 16.85
CA ARG A 15 -3.20 23.34 15.78
C ARG A 15 -4.70 23.13 15.60
N GLU A 16 -5.16 21.89 15.71
CA GLU A 16 -6.54 21.49 15.48
C GLU A 16 -7.00 20.47 16.51
N SER A 17 -8.08 20.79 17.26
CA SER A 17 -8.64 19.82 18.21
C SER A 17 -9.27 18.63 17.48
N GLU A 18 -9.30 17.48 18.15
CA GLU A 18 -9.89 16.25 17.61
C GLU A 18 -11.37 16.45 17.18
N GLN A 19 -12.11 17.26 17.92
CA GLN A 19 -13.51 17.57 17.58
C GLN A 19 -13.61 18.39 16.26
N LYS A 20 -12.71 19.35 16.02
CA LYS A 20 -12.67 20.10 14.76
C LYS A 20 -12.27 19.20 13.60
N LEU A 21 -11.26 18.36 13.80
CA LEU A 21 -10.82 17.37 12.82
C LEU A 21 -11.97 16.41 12.48
N TRP A 22 -12.71 15.93 13.47
CA TRP A 22 -13.87 15.07 13.27
C TRP A 22 -14.96 15.76 12.42
N THR A 23 -15.20 17.03 12.65
CA THR A 23 -16.13 17.81 11.82
C THR A 23 -15.69 17.83 10.35
N ARG A 24 -14.38 18.00 10.09
CA ARG A 24 -13.83 17.92 8.72
C ARG A 24 -13.97 16.52 8.13
N VAL A 25 -13.72 15.47 8.91
CA VAL A 25 -13.91 14.08 8.48
C VAL A 25 -15.35 13.84 8.05
N CYS A 26 -16.33 14.32 8.83
CA CYS A 26 -17.74 14.17 8.51
C CYS A 26 -18.16 14.96 7.27
N ALA A 27 -17.52 16.11 7.01
CA ALA A 27 -17.77 16.93 5.83
C ALA A 27 -17.04 16.45 4.56
N ALA A 28 -16.02 15.61 4.72
CA ALA A 28 -15.22 15.13 3.59
C ALA A 28 -16.04 14.20 2.67
N ALA A 29 -15.93 14.40 1.36
CA ALA A 29 -16.54 13.53 0.37
C ALA A 29 -16.15 12.06 0.58
N LYS A 30 -17.01 11.13 0.18
CA LYS A 30 -16.68 9.69 0.26
C LYS A 30 -15.46 9.39 -0.61
N ALA A 31 -14.43 8.81 -0.02
CA ALA A 31 -13.29 8.33 -0.78
C ALA A 31 -13.66 7.08 -1.60
N PRO A 32 -13.07 6.88 -2.77
CA PRO A 32 -13.20 5.61 -3.49
C PRO A 32 -12.79 4.42 -2.62
N ARG A 33 -13.49 3.30 -2.77
CA ARG A 33 -13.09 2.05 -2.12
C ARG A 33 -12.02 1.34 -2.94
N LEU A 34 -11.13 0.62 -2.26
CA LEU A 34 -10.19 -0.28 -2.92
C LEU A 34 -10.96 -1.38 -3.66
N LYS A 35 -10.57 -1.64 -4.91
CA LYS A 35 -11.11 -2.72 -5.72
C LYS A 35 -9.95 -3.52 -6.27
N LEU A 36 -9.84 -4.77 -5.87
CA LEU A 36 -8.89 -5.71 -6.45
C LEU A 36 -9.53 -6.43 -7.63
N SER A 37 -8.73 -6.67 -8.65
CA SER A 37 -9.15 -7.34 -9.88
C SER A 37 -9.37 -8.84 -9.64
N PRO A 38 -10.42 -9.45 -10.20
CA PRO A 38 -10.59 -10.89 -10.20
C PRO A 38 -9.51 -11.62 -11.00
N GLU A 39 -8.71 -10.91 -11.80
CA GLU A 39 -7.61 -11.46 -12.60
C GLU A 39 -6.41 -11.90 -11.74
N GLY A 40 -6.40 -11.52 -10.44
CA GLY A 40 -5.51 -12.08 -9.41
C GLY A 40 -4.18 -11.41 -9.28
N PHE A 41 -4.00 -10.22 -9.89
CA PHE A 41 -2.85 -9.37 -9.62
C PHE A 41 -3.18 -7.90 -9.83
N ASP A 42 -2.73 -7.06 -8.90
CA ASP A 42 -2.91 -5.62 -8.93
C ASP A 42 -1.65 -4.86 -8.50
N ILE A 43 -1.60 -3.55 -8.77
CA ILE A 43 -0.50 -2.68 -8.37
C ILE A 43 -1.03 -1.47 -7.61
N ILE A 44 -0.44 -1.21 -6.44
CA ILE A 44 -0.49 0.07 -5.73
C ILE A 44 0.68 0.91 -6.26
N ALA A 45 0.39 1.98 -6.99
CA ALA A 45 1.41 2.87 -7.51
C ALA A 45 1.83 3.89 -6.45
N GLU A 46 3.14 4.08 -6.20
CA GLU A 46 3.63 5.00 -5.17
C GLU A 46 4.11 6.31 -5.76
N CYS A 47 3.57 7.43 -5.26
CA CYS A 47 4.01 8.79 -5.53
C CYS A 47 4.85 9.31 -4.36
N LYS A 48 6.13 9.67 -4.64
CA LYS A 48 7.08 10.20 -3.65
C LYS A 48 8.01 11.23 -4.29
N LEU A 49 8.28 12.32 -3.59
CA LEU A 49 9.16 13.39 -4.11
C LEU A 49 10.64 13.16 -3.80
N ALA A 50 10.92 12.40 -2.73
CA ALA A 50 12.26 12.02 -2.35
C ALA A 50 12.28 10.61 -1.74
N SER A 51 13.43 9.97 -1.70
CA SER A 51 13.62 8.76 -0.89
C SER A 51 15.06 8.65 -0.38
N PRO A 52 15.30 8.03 0.80
CA PRO A 52 16.63 7.85 1.33
C PRO A 52 17.58 7.06 0.42
N SER A 53 17.04 6.21 -0.45
CA SER A 53 17.83 5.36 -1.39
C SER A 53 17.99 5.94 -2.79
N ALA A 54 17.08 6.82 -3.24
CA ALA A 54 17.07 7.37 -4.60
C ALA A 54 17.32 8.89 -4.63
N GLY A 55 17.45 9.53 -3.46
CA GLY A 55 17.63 10.97 -3.36
C GLY A 55 16.38 11.77 -3.72
N ASP A 56 16.59 12.96 -4.26
CA ASP A 56 15.53 13.85 -4.72
C ASP A 56 14.92 13.33 -6.04
N LEU A 57 13.65 13.07 -6.06
CA LEU A 57 12.86 12.64 -7.22
C LEU A 57 11.96 13.76 -7.74
N SER A 58 11.97 14.93 -7.10
CA SER A 58 11.11 16.08 -7.47
C SER A 58 11.46 16.62 -8.87
N ALA A 59 12.69 16.45 -9.33
CA ALA A 59 13.10 16.83 -10.69
C ALA A 59 12.31 16.11 -11.80
N HIS A 60 11.75 14.93 -11.49
CA HIS A 60 10.91 14.15 -12.40
C HIS A 60 9.42 14.33 -12.17
N THR A 61 9.00 15.08 -11.12
CA THR A 61 7.58 15.23 -10.76
C THR A 61 7.35 16.51 -9.95
N THR A 62 7.24 17.62 -10.64
CA THR A 62 6.72 18.87 -10.04
C THR A 62 5.19 18.89 -10.01
N ASP A 63 4.52 17.97 -10.70
CA ASP A 63 3.07 17.92 -10.88
C ASP A 63 2.51 16.56 -10.38
N ILE A 64 2.05 16.57 -9.12
CA ILE A 64 1.42 15.42 -8.46
C ILE A 64 0.17 14.99 -9.24
N ASP A 65 -0.66 15.96 -9.69
CA ASP A 65 -1.92 15.66 -10.38
C ASP A 65 -1.68 14.85 -11.63
N ARG A 66 -0.76 15.31 -12.47
CA ARG A 66 -0.40 14.60 -13.71
C ARG A 66 0.14 13.19 -13.42
N ARG A 67 0.95 13.05 -12.37
CA ARG A 67 1.55 11.77 -11.99
C ARG A 67 0.49 10.78 -11.53
N VAL A 68 -0.36 11.16 -10.57
CA VAL A 68 -1.38 10.25 -10.03
C VAL A 68 -2.47 9.96 -11.06
N GLN A 69 -2.78 10.91 -11.95
CA GLN A 69 -3.68 10.68 -13.06
C GLN A 69 -3.13 9.61 -14.02
N ALA A 70 -1.84 9.68 -14.36
CA ALA A 70 -1.20 8.66 -15.19
C ALA A 70 -1.20 7.28 -14.52
N TYR A 71 -1.03 7.21 -13.18
CA TYR A 71 -1.15 5.96 -12.43
C TYR A 71 -2.56 5.37 -12.51
N ALA A 72 -3.59 6.20 -12.34
CA ALA A 72 -4.97 5.76 -12.48
C ALA A 72 -5.28 5.29 -13.90
N GLN A 73 -4.81 6.00 -14.93
CA GLN A 73 -4.95 5.61 -16.34
C GLN A 73 -4.22 4.31 -16.67
N GLY A 74 -3.08 4.04 -16.04
CA GLY A 74 -2.33 2.80 -16.17
C GLY A 74 -2.96 1.61 -15.43
N GLY A 75 -4.02 1.83 -14.64
CA GLY A 75 -4.79 0.79 -13.98
C GLY A 75 -4.39 0.51 -12.52
N ALA A 76 -3.72 1.44 -11.82
CA ALA A 76 -3.43 1.29 -10.40
C ALA A 76 -4.71 1.04 -9.60
N CYS A 77 -4.72 0.03 -8.71
CA CYS A 77 -5.85 -0.24 -7.82
C CYS A 77 -5.95 0.78 -6.67
N ALA A 78 -4.84 1.39 -6.31
CA ALA A 78 -4.71 2.50 -5.37
C ALA A 78 -3.43 3.30 -5.66
N VAL A 79 -3.37 4.53 -5.18
CA VAL A 79 -2.14 5.34 -5.24
C VAL A 79 -1.66 5.63 -3.82
N SER A 80 -0.46 5.16 -3.49
CA SER A 80 0.24 5.44 -2.24
C SER A 80 0.94 6.79 -2.33
N VAL A 81 0.67 7.69 -1.38
CA VAL A 81 1.25 9.04 -1.34
C VAL A 81 2.05 9.21 -0.06
N LEU A 82 3.35 9.45 -0.19
CA LEU A 82 4.23 9.73 0.94
C LEU A 82 3.85 11.08 1.56
N THR A 83 3.59 11.08 2.89
CA THR A 83 3.29 12.31 3.63
C THR A 83 4.33 12.65 4.70
N GLU A 84 5.31 11.78 4.91
CA GLU A 84 6.40 12.01 5.85
C GLU A 84 7.35 13.09 5.29
N PRO A 85 7.54 14.23 6.01
CA PRO A 85 8.23 15.37 5.43
C PRO A 85 9.76 15.25 5.43
N THR A 86 10.33 14.62 6.47
CA THR A 86 11.78 14.69 6.73
C THR A 86 12.60 13.82 5.78
N ARG A 87 12.11 12.62 5.48
CA ARG A 87 12.82 11.60 4.68
C ARG A 87 12.34 11.52 3.25
N PHE A 88 11.07 11.88 3.03
CA PHE A 88 10.40 11.68 1.74
C PHE A 88 9.89 12.98 1.11
N GLY A 89 10.08 14.13 1.78
CA GLY A 89 9.62 15.43 1.27
C GLY A 89 8.09 15.52 1.16
N GLY A 90 7.37 14.64 1.85
CA GLY A 90 5.92 14.50 1.75
C GLY A 90 5.14 15.51 2.60
N SER A 91 3.84 15.62 2.34
CA SER A 91 2.92 16.43 3.15
C SER A 91 1.48 15.93 3.03
N LEU A 92 0.63 16.31 3.99
CA LEU A 92 -0.82 16.08 3.88
C LEU A 92 -1.44 16.85 2.70
N ALA A 93 -0.87 17.99 2.31
CA ALA A 93 -1.33 18.73 1.13
C ALA A 93 -1.12 17.93 -0.16
N HIS A 94 -0.02 17.18 -0.29
CA HIS A 94 0.20 16.29 -1.44
C HIS A 94 -0.84 15.15 -1.47
N LEU A 95 -1.21 14.61 -0.31
CA LEU A 95 -2.25 13.59 -0.20
C LEU A 95 -3.61 14.15 -0.61
N GLU A 96 -3.96 15.34 -0.13
CA GLU A 96 -5.22 16.00 -0.45
C GLU A 96 -5.33 16.28 -1.96
N GLN A 97 -4.29 16.84 -2.57
CA GLN A 97 -4.20 17.07 -4.00
C GLN A 97 -4.37 15.78 -4.81
N ALA A 98 -3.62 14.73 -4.44
CA ALA A 98 -3.74 13.43 -5.09
C ALA A 98 -5.15 12.83 -4.93
N ALA A 99 -5.74 12.90 -3.73
CA ALA A 99 -7.08 12.38 -3.48
C ALA A 99 -8.15 13.10 -4.30
N GLN A 100 -8.05 14.43 -4.45
CA GLN A 100 -8.95 15.22 -5.29
C GLN A 100 -8.88 14.80 -6.76
N THR A 101 -7.67 14.59 -7.28
CA THR A 101 -7.45 14.15 -8.67
C THR A 101 -7.93 12.72 -8.90
N LEU A 102 -7.74 11.82 -7.94
CA LEU A 102 -8.06 10.39 -8.07
C LEU A 102 -9.53 10.07 -7.82
N ALA A 103 -10.24 10.85 -7.00
CA ALA A 103 -11.62 10.57 -6.62
C ALA A 103 -12.58 10.47 -7.83
N PRO A 104 -12.55 11.37 -8.83
CA PRO A 104 -13.38 11.24 -10.03
C PRO A 104 -13.04 10.01 -10.89
N LEU A 105 -11.82 9.49 -10.77
CA LEU A 105 -11.35 8.30 -11.49
C LEU A 105 -11.67 7.00 -10.74
N GLY A 106 -12.27 7.10 -9.55
CA GLY A 106 -12.64 5.93 -8.74
C GLY A 106 -11.46 5.19 -8.09
N VAL A 107 -10.27 5.80 -8.06
CA VAL A 107 -9.05 5.22 -7.50
C VAL A 107 -8.78 5.84 -6.11
N PRO A 108 -8.62 5.03 -5.03
CA PRO A 108 -8.35 5.57 -3.71
C PRO A 108 -6.89 6.01 -3.56
N ALA A 109 -6.68 7.18 -2.91
CA ALA A 109 -5.38 7.55 -2.38
C ALA A 109 -5.13 6.89 -1.03
N MET A 110 -3.89 6.47 -0.74
CA MET A 110 -3.46 5.92 0.53
C MET A 110 -2.39 6.82 1.16
N ARG A 111 -2.57 7.18 2.44
CA ARG A 111 -1.53 7.85 3.22
C ARG A 111 -0.42 6.87 3.56
N LYS A 112 0.78 7.09 3.06
CA LYS A 112 1.98 6.35 3.44
C LYS A 112 2.85 7.21 4.35
N ASP A 113 2.82 6.90 5.64
CA ASP A 113 3.50 7.64 6.71
C ASP A 113 3.70 6.71 7.91
N PHE A 114 4.42 7.16 8.91
CA PHE A 114 4.63 6.47 10.19
C PHE A 114 3.49 6.81 11.16
N LEU A 115 2.32 6.18 10.98
CA LEU A 115 1.15 6.44 11.82
C LEU A 115 1.29 5.77 13.19
N VAL A 116 0.98 6.51 14.26
CA VAL A 116 1.10 6.04 15.64
C VAL A 116 -0.17 6.28 16.49
N ASP A 117 -1.17 6.97 15.92
CA ASP A 117 -2.38 7.38 16.64
C ASP A 117 -3.58 7.53 15.68
N PRO A 118 -4.81 7.17 16.12
CA PRO A 118 -6.05 7.34 15.35
C PRO A 118 -6.29 8.76 14.81
N TYR A 119 -5.81 9.79 15.50
CA TYR A 119 -5.88 11.17 15.02
C TYR A 119 -5.27 11.30 13.61
N GLN A 120 -4.16 10.60 13.34
CA GLN A 120 -3.49 10.65 12.04
C GLN A 120 -4.28 9.88 10.95
N VAL A 121 -5.07 8.89 11.32
CA VAL A 121 -6.03 8.23 10.41
C VAL A 121 -7.16 9.20 10.05
N MET A 122 -7.66 9.96 11.03
CA MET A 122 -8.66 11.01 10.80
C MET A 122 -8.11 12.13 9.90
N GLU A 123 -6.85 12.58 10.10
CA GLU A 123 -6.19 13.53 9.19
C GLU A 123 -6.16 13.01 7.75
N ALA A 124 -5.79 11.73 7.55
CA ALA A 124 -5.79 11.13 6.23
C ALA A 124 -7.18 11.14 5.60
N ARG A 125 -8.20 10.76 6.37
CA ARG A 125 -9.59 10.77 5.90
C ARG A 125 -10.09 12.17 5.57
N ALA A 126 -9.77 13.17 6.39
CA ALA A 126 -10.11 14.58 6.15
C ALA A 126 -9.43 15.13 4.89
N ALA A 127 -8.22 14.63 4.55
CA ALA A 127 -7.51 14.92 3.29
C ALA A 127 -8.04 14.11 2.09
N GLY A 128 -9.11 13.33 2.24
CA GLY A 128 -9.74 12.59 1.15
C GLY A 128 -9.17 11.19 0.91
N ALA A 129 -8.24 10.70 1.72
CA ALA A 129 -7.68 9.36 1.56
C ALA A 129 -8.74 8.26 1.74
N GLY A 130 -8.63 7.21 0.93
CA GLY A 130 -9.41 5.97 1.04
C GLY A 130 -8.66 4.86 1.77
N GLY A 131 -7.38 5.05 2.11
CA GLY A 131 -6.58 4.06 2.83
C GLY A 131 -5.40 4.65 3.60
N VAL A 132 -4.83 3.82 4.49
CA VAL A 132 -3.66 4.16 5.32
C VAL A 132 -2.71 2.98 5.43
N LEU A 133 -1.43 3.28 5.74
CA LEU A 133 -0.41 2.32 6.11
C LEU A 133 -0.34 2.17 7.63
N VAL A 134 -0.20 0.93 8.11
CA VAL A 134 0.09 0.60 9.51
C VAL A 134 1.31 -0.31 9.58
N ILE A 135 2.39 0.16 10.21
CA ILE A 135 3.66 -0.57 10.30
C ILE A 135 3.72 -1.33 11.63
N VAL A 136 3.70 -2.66 11.56
CA VAL A 136 3.56 -3.54 12.73
C VAL A 136 4.64 -3.31 13.78
N ARG A 137 5.91 -3.37 13.39
CA ARG A 137 7.05 -3.27 14.33
C ARG A 137 7.21 -1.93 15.05
N MET A 138 6.46 -0.92 14.63
CA MET A 138 6.52 0.41 15.25
C MET A 138 5.58 0.56 16.45
N LEU A 139 4.67 -0.38 16.66
CA LEU A 139 3.50 -0.22 17.51
C LEU A 139 3.27 -1.46 18.38
N ASP A 140 2.71 -1.25 19.57
CA ASP A 140 2.12 -2.34 20.34
C ASP A 140 0.75 -2.76 19.75
N ARG A 141 0.27 -3.94 20.17
CA ARG A 141 -1.00 -4.49 19.68
C ARG A 141 -2.19 -3.57 19.92
N SER A 142 -2.22 -2.86 21.04
CA SER A 142 -3.34 -1.98 21.39
C SER A 142 -3.43 -0.79 20.43
N ARG A 143 -2.28 -0.21 20.08
CA ARG A 143 -2.20 0.88 19.10
C ARG A 143 -2.53 0.42 17.70
N ILE A 144 -2.01 -0.75 17.27
CA ILE A 144 -2.40 -1.32 15.98
C ILE A 144 -3.93 -1.47 15.95
N THR A 145 -4.54 -2.10 16.95
CA THR A 145 -5.98 -2.30 17.02
C THR A 145 -6.74 -0.97 16.93
N ALA A 146 -6.32 0.05 17.68
CA ALA A 146 -6.96 1.37 17.66
C ALA A 146 -6.88 2.05 16.26
N LEU A 147 -5.77 1.91 15.54
CA LEU A 147 -5.63 2.42 14.17
C LEU A 147 -6.56 1.67 13.21
N LEU A 148 -6.62 0.33 13.32
CA LEU A 148 -7.49 -0.49 12.49
C LEU A 148 -8.98 -0.20 12.76
N ASP A 149 -9.38 -0.04 14.03
CA ASP A 149 -10.75 0.31 14.41
C ASP A 149 -11.17 1.67 13.86
N CYS A 150 -10.28 2.66 13.95
CA CYS A 150 -10.51 3.98 13.37
C CYS A 150 -10.66 3.91 11.84
N ALA A 151 -9.78 3.18 11.17
CA ALA A 151 -9.85 3.00 9.71
C ALA A 151 -11.15 2.29 9.28
N ALA A 152 -11.57 1.23 10.00
CA ALA A 152 -12.81 0.50 9.76
C ALA A 152 -14.04 1.41 9.93
N MET A 153 -14.10 2.19 11.03
CA MET A 153 -15.16 3.18 11.27
C MET A 153 -15.26 4.19 10.13
N LEU A 154 -14.12 4.61 9.57
CA LEU A 154 -14.02 5.57 8.48
C LEU A 154 -14.14 4.94 7.08
N LYS A 155 -14.34 3.62 7.01
CA LYS A 155 -14.46 2.82 5.77
C LYS A 155 -13.22 2.96 4.85
N MET A 156 -12.05 3.05 5.46
CA MET A 156 -10.76 3.12 4.78
C MET A 156 -10.15 1.71 4.70
N PHE A 157 -9.45 1.41 3.59
CA PHE A 157 -8.63 0.22 3.54
C PHE A 157 -7.33 0.42 4.33
N VAL A 158 -6.74 -0.67 4.79
CA VAL A 158 -5.46 -0.63 5.51
C VAL A 158 -4.46 -1.57 4.86
N LEU A 159 -3.26 -1.08 4.60
CA LEU A 159 -2.08 -1.89 4.31
C LEU A 159 -1.29 -2.07 5.62
N ILE A 160 -1.25 -3.32 6.10
CA ILE A 160 -0.48 -3.70 7.30
C ILE A 160 0.90 -4.15 6.84
N GLU A 161 1.93 -3.35 7.13
CA GLU A 161 3.30 -3.60 6.68
C GLU A 161 4.10 -4.38 7.73
N ALA A 162 4.66 -5.51 7.30
CA ALA A 162 5.52 -6.40 8.07
C ALA A 162 6.89 -6.54 7.40
N PHE A 163 7.93 -6.84 8.20
CA PHE A 163 9.30 -6.99 7.70
C PHE A 163 9.88 -8.39 7.96
N ASP A 164 9.30 -9.14 8.87
CA ASP A 164 9.74 -10.49 9.24
C ASP A 164 8.58 -11.35 9.75
N ALA A 165 8.88 -12.61 10.07
CA ALA A 165 7.90 -13.56 10.57
C ALA A 165 7.27 -13.14 11.91
N ALA A 166 8.01 -12.42 12.76
CA ALA A 166 7.48 -11.95 14.04
C ALA A 166 6.44 -10.84 13.82
N ASP A 167 6.70 -9.91 12.91
CA ASP A 167 5.72 -8.90 12.49
C ASP A 167 4.46 -9.55 11.91
N LEU A 168 4.62 -10.58 11.04
CA LEU A 168 3.49 -11.30 10.45
C LEU A 168 2.69 -12.06 11.51
N GLN A 169 3.34 -12.63 12.53
CA GLN A 169 2.64 -13.27 13.65
C GLN A 169 1.81 -12.26 14.47
N VAL A 170 2.32 -11.06 14.67
CA VAL A 170 1.55 -9.96 15.31
C VAL A 170 0.37 -9.56 14.42
N ALA A 171 0.59 -9.39 13.11
CA ALA A 171 -0.46 -9.07 12.14
C ALA A 171 -1.57 -10.13 12.16
N GLN A 172 -1.24 -11.42 12.08
CA GLN A 172 -2.21 -12.52 12.21
C GLN A 172 -3.02 -12.42 13.50
N GLY A 173 -2.36 -12.15 14.63
CA GLY A 173 -3.01 -12.06 15.93
C GLY A 173 -3.99 -10.89 16.07
N VAL A 174 -3.77 -9.75 15.38
CA VAL A 174 -4.70 -8.62 15.38
C VAL A 174 -5.79 -8.77 14.31
N LEU A 175 -5.56 -9.56 13.28
CA LEU A 175 -6.50 -9.83 12.19
C LEU A 175 -7.45 -11.00 12.49
N ALA A 176 -7.12 -11.89 13.42
CA ALA A 176 -7.90 -13.11 13.71
C ALA A 176 -9.38 -12.86 14.07
N ALA A 177 -9.70 -11.70 14.64
CA ALA A 177 -11.07 -11.31 14.98
C ALA A 177 -11.75 -10.42 13.93
N ARG A 178 -11.09 -10.15 12.80
CA ARG A 178 -11.55 -9.21 11.77
C ARG A 178 -12.05 -9.94 10.53
N LYS A 179 -12.99 -9.30 9.83
CA LYS A 179 -13.55 -9.85 8.59
C LYS A 179 -12.93 -9.16 7.38
N ALA A 180 -12.09 -9.87 6.64
CA ALA A 180 -11.37 -9.35 5.48
C ALA A 180 -12.25 -8.62 4.46
N HIS A 181 -13.46 -9.12 4.19
CA HIS A 181 -14.37 -8.53 3.20
C HIS A 181 -15.01 -7.20 3.62
N ASP A 182 -15.24 -7.01 4.93
CA ASP A 182 -15.92 -5.83 5.44
C ASP A 182 -14.96 -4.66 5.63
N GLU A 183 -13.72 -4.94 6.03
CA GLU A 183 -12.75 -3.94 6.48
C GLU A 183 -11.66 -3.60 5.44
N GLN A 184 -11.60 -4.32 4.30
CA GLN A 184 -10.61 -4.10 3.22
C GLN A 184 -9.17 -4.00 3.73
N MET A 185 -8.67 -5.06 4.35
CA MET A 185 -7.30 -5.14 4.85
C MET A 185 -6.39 -5.90 3.88
N LEU A 186 -5.17 -5.40 3.74
CA LEU A 186 -4.08 -6.00 2.99
C LEU A 186 -2.92 -6.26 3.96
N VAL A 187 -2.14 -7.30 3.72
CA VAL A 187 -0.92 -7.58 4.50
C VAL A 187 0.29 -7.54 3.57
N GLY A 188 1.19 -6.60 3.84
CA GLY A 188 2.38 -6.37 3.02
C GLY A 188 3.65 -6.90 3.67
N VAL A 189 4.56 -7.41 2.84
CA VAL A 189 5.94 -7.72 3.22
C VAL A 189 6.87 -6.71 2.55
N ASN A 190 7.59 -5.94 3.37
CA ASN A 190 8.56 -4.99 2.88
C ASN A 190 9.97 -5.63 2.79
N CYS A 191 10.46 -5.74 1.56
CA CYS A 191 11.78 -6.30 1.26
C CYS A 191 12.94 -5.38 1.61
N ARG A 192 12.66 -4.12 1.95
CA ARG A 192 13.71 -3.14 2.30
C ARG A 192 14.06 -3.26 3.78
N ASP A 193 15.33 -3.49 4.04
CA ASP A 193 15.87 -3.33 5.39
C ASP A 193 15.86 -1.84 5.78
N LEU A 194 15.32 -1.52 6.97
CA LEU A 194 15.17 -0.13 7.41
C LEU A 194 16.48 0.51 7.90
N ASP A 195 17.48 -0.29 8.26
CA ASP A 195 18.75 0.19 8.77
C ASP A 195 19.77 0.35 7.64
N THR A 196 19.89 -0.67 6.77
CA THR A 196 20.85 -0.68 5.67
C THR A 196 20.31 -0.10 4.37
N LEU A 197 18.97 0.06 4.23
CA LEU A 197 18.23 0.45 3.04
C LEU A 197 18.39 -0.53 1.86
N SER A 198 19.05 -1.65 2.06
CA SER A 198 19.19 -2.70 1.05
C SER A 198 17.83 -3.37 0.79
N VAL A 199 17.66 -3.87 -0.44
CA VAL A 199 16.44 -4.58 -0.86
C VAL A 199 16.82 -6.01 -1.18
N ASP A 200 16.11 -6.96 -0.58
CA ASP A 200 16.29 -8.40 -0.79
C ASP A 200 14.95 -9.06 -1.12
N LEU A 201 14.71 -9.31 -2.41
CA LEU A 201 13.47 -9.95 -2.89
C LEU A 201 13.31 -11.40 -2.41
N SER A 202 14.39 -12.08 -1.99
CA SER A 202 14.30 -13.45 -1.46
C SER A 202 13.45 -13.52 -0.17
N ARG A 203 13.31 -12.40 0.53
CA ARG A 203 12.43 -12.28 1.71
C ARG A 203 10.96 -12.57 1.38
N LEU A 204 10.50 -12.23 0.17
CA LEU A 204 9.13 -12.54 -0.25
C LEU A 204 8.87 -14.05 -0.22
N SER A 205 9.77 -14.85 -0.80
CA SER A 205 9.66 -16.31 -0.81
C SER A 205 9.74 -16.89 0.61
N THR A 206 10.66 -16.38 1.43
CA THR A 206 10.87 -16.85 2.80
C THR A 206 9.65 -16.57 3.69
N LEU A 207 8.98 -15.45 3.49
CA LEU A 207 7.87 -15.01 4.34
C LEU A 207 6.47 -15.38 3.79
N ALA A 208 6.37 -15.86 2.57
CA ALA A 208 5.09 -16.18 1.93
C ALA A 208 4.22 -17.16 2.74
N SER A 209 4.85 -18.17 3.35
CA SER A 209 4.15 -19.16 4.18
C SER A 209 3.61 -18.62 5.51
N HIS A 210 4.05 -17.43 5.91
CA HIS A 210 3.60 -16.75 7.13
C HIS A 210 2.49 -15.71 6.86
N LEU A 211 2.11 -15.50 5.60
CA LEU A 211 1.03 -14.57 5.25
C LEU A 211 -0.33 -15.12 5.69
N PRO A 212 -1.22 -14.30 6.26
CA PRO A 212 -2.57 -14.73 6.59
C PRO A 212 -3.38 -14.99 5.31
N PRO A 213 -3.95 -16.21 5.12
CA PRO A 213 -4.52 -16.63 3.84
C PRO A 213 -5.81 -15.90 3.44
N ASP A 214 -6.51 -15.29 4.42
CA ASP A 214 -7.80 -14.64 4.19
C ASP A 214 -7.66 -13.17 3.74
N PHE A 215 -6.44 -12.65 3.66
CA PHE A 215 -6.15 -11.26 3.33
C PHE A 215 -5.22 -11.18 2.13
N ALA A 216 -5.54 -10.28 1.19
CA ALA A 216 -4.69 -10.09 0.02
C ALA A 216 -3.28 -9.65 0.42
N SER A 217 -2.28 -10.30 -0.18
CA SER A 217 -0.87 -10.10 0.14
C SER A 217 -0.21 -9.08 -0.78
N VAL A 218 0.65 -8.22 -0.22
CA VAL A 218 1.32 -7.14 -0.94
C VAL A 218 2.84 -7.29 -0.87
N ALA A 219 3.50 -7.34 -2.01
CA ALA A 219 4.96 -7.27 -2.11
C ALA A 219 5.39 -5.79 -2.14
N GLU A 220 6.18 -5.37 -1.16
CA GLU A 220 6.65 -3.99 -1.06
C GLU A 220 8.15 -3.88 -1.22
N SER A 221 8.59 -2.88 -1.96
CA SER A 221 9.97 -2.61 -2.33
C SER A 221 10.59 -3.63 -3.29
N GLY A 222 11.43 -3.15 -4.20
CA GLY A 222 12.25 -3.98 -5.09
C GLY A 222 11.56 -4.44 -6.38
N VAL A 223 10.26 -4.37 -6.51
CA VAL A 223 9.55 -4.71 -7.74
C VAL A 223 9.73 -3.57 -8.75
N GLY A 224 10.55 -3.82 -9.78
CA GLY A 224 10.92 -2.78 -10.75
C GLY A 224 10.89 -3.23 -12.22
N SER A 225 10.73 -4.52 -12.49
CA SER A 225 10.69 -5.10 -13.82
C SER A 225 9.51 -6.05 -14.01
N LEU A 226 9.24 -6.44 -15.26
CA LEU A 226 8.22 -7.45 -15.57
C LEU A 226 8.57 -8.82 -14.97
N GLU A 227 9.86 -9.13 -14.87
CA GLU A 227 10.33 -10.39 -14.29
C GLU A 227 10.14 -10.40 -12.76
N ASP A 228 10.38 -9.27 -12.09
CA ASP A 228 10.07 -9.15 -10.65
C ASP A 228 8.58 -9.36 -10.40
N VAL A 229 7.71 -8.80 -11.24
CA VAL A 229 6.25 -9.00 -11.15
C VAL A 229 5.87 -10.47 -11.27
N LYS A 230 6.43 -11.21 -12.25
CA LYS A 230 6.19 -12.65 -12.41
C LYS A 230 6.67 -13.43 -11.19
N THR A 231 7.85 -13.10 -10.68
CA THR A 231 8.43 -13.70 -9.46
C THR A 231 7.51 -13.49 -8.26
N VAL A 232 7.01 -12.28 -8.06
CA VAL A 232 6.06 -11.91 -6.99
C VAL A 232 4.79 -12.77 -7.06
N VAL A 233 4.22 -12.93 -8.26
CA VAL A 233 3.03 -13.75 -8.50
C VAL A 233 3.32 -15.23 -8.25
N ASP A 234 4.48 -15.75 -8.68
CA ASP A 234 4.87 -17.15 -8.48
C ASP A 234 5.00 -17.52 -7.00
N VAL A 235 5.45 -16.58 -6.20
CA VAL A 235 5.56 -16.73 -4.74
C VAL A 235 4.19 -16.64 -4.06
N GLY A 236 3.17 -16.10 -4.73
CA GLY A 236 1.78 -16.08 -4.27
C GLY A 236 1.28 -14.74 -3.78
N TYR A 237 1.99 -13.65 -4.03
CA TYR A 237 1.47 -12.31 -3.75
C TYR A 237 0.47 -11.87 -4.82
N GLU A 238 -0.58 -11.18 -4.38
CA GLU A 238 -1.68 -10.73 -5.22
C GLU A 238 -1.56 -9.26 -5.62
N VAL A 239 -0.74 -8.49 -4.89
CA VAL A 239 -0.54 -7.06 -5.12
C VAL A 239 0.96 -6.74 -5.01
N ALA A 240 1.43 -5.79 -5.82
CA ALA A 240 2.75 -5.18 -5.64
C ALA A 240 2.62 -3.67 -5.36
N LEU A 241 3.46 -3.13 -4.46
CA LEU A 241 3.62 -1.69 -4.29
C LEU A 241 4.86 -1.23 -5.05
N VAL A 242 4.64 -0.45 -6.11
CA VAL A 242 5.67 -0.03 -7.06
C VAL A 242 5.83 1.50 -7.04
N GLY A 243 7.05 1.95 -6.77
CA GLY A 243 7.34 3.39 -6.70
C GLY A 243 8.46 3.83 -7.63
N THR A 244 9.70 3.48 -7.35
CA THR A 244 10.90 4.04 -8.01
C THR A 244 10.87 3.90 -9.53
N THR A 245 10.48 2.74 -10.04
CA THR A 245 10.36 2.49 -11.49
C THR A 245 9.34 3.43 -12.14
N LEU A 246 8.17 3.58 -11.52
CA LEU A 246 7.12 4.46 -12.04
C LEU A 246 7.50 5.94 -11.93
N MET A 247 8.18 6.34 -10.85
CA MET A 247 8.65 7.72 -10.67
C MET A 247 9.70 8.12 -11.72
N ASN A 248 10.58 7.20 -12.09
CA ASN A 248 11.64 7.43 -13.08
C ASN A 248 11.16 7.27 -14.53
N SER A 249 9.92 6.82 -14.74
CA SER A 249 9.39 6.62 -16.09
C SER A 249 8.90 7.92 -16.72
N GLY A 250 9.20 8.12 -18.00
CA GLY A 250 8.63 9.18 -18.84
C GLY A 250 7.16 8.91 -19.20
N ASP A 251 6.74 7.62 -19.20
CA ASP A 251 5.36 7.18 -19.44
C ASP A 251 4.95 6.14 -18.39
N PRO A 252 4.60 6.59 -17.17
CA PRO A 252 4.27 5.69 -16.09
C PRO A 252 2.95 4.94 -16.30
N ALA A 253 2.01 5.46 -17.09
CA ALA A 253 0.77 4.77 -17.41
C ALA A 253 1.06 3.51 -18.24
N LYS A 254 1.90 3.63 -19.27
CA LYS A 254 2.32 2.51 -20.11
C LYS A 254 3.06 1.45 -19.30
N VAL A 255 4.09 1.85 -18.53
CA VAL A 255 4.88 0.91 -17.72
C VAL A 255 4.00 0.16 -16.72
N LEU A 256 3.09 0.86 -16.06
CA LEU A 256 2.16 0.26 -15.11
C LEU A 256 1.22 -0.74 -15.81
N GLY A 257 0.68 -0.38 -16.98
CA GLY A 257 -0.18 -1.28 -17.78
C GLY A 257 0.56 -2.55 -18.21
N GLU A 258 1.82 -2.44 -18.63
CA GLU A 258 2.66 -3.58 -19.00
C GLU A 258 2.94 -4.50 -17.80
N MET A 259 3.25 -3.92 -16.63
CA MET A 259 3.45 -4.68 -15.39
C MET A 259 2.17 -5.41 -14.95
N LEU A 260 1.02 -4.75 -15.02
CA LEU A 260 -0.28 -5.37 -14.71
C LEU A 260 -0.61 -6.52 -15.67
N ALA A 261 -0.41 -6.33 -16.97
CA ALA A 261 -0.66 -7.37 -17.96
C ALA A 261 0.21 -8.61 -17.69
N ALA A 262 1.51 -8.43 -17.46
CA ALA A 262 2.43 -9.53 -17.15
C ALA A 262 2.05 -10.26 -15.84
N GLY A 263 1.65 -9.52 -14.80
CA GLY A 263 1.23 -10.10 -13.52
C GLY A 263 -0.06 -10.91 -13.64
N ARG A 264 -1.06 -10.39 -14.34
CA ARG A 264 -2.36 -11.05 -14.53
C ARG A 264 -2.24 -12.31 -15.41
N GLU A 265 -1.47 -12.23 -16.50
CA GLU A 265 -1.15 -13.39 -17.33
C GLU A 265 -0.50 -14.49 -16.48
N ARG A 266 0.49 -14.12 -15.64
CA ARG A 266 1.17 -15.08 -14.77
C ARG A 266 0.23 -15.66 -13.70
N ALA A 267 -0.61 -14.83 -13.08
CA ALA A 267 -1.60 -15.28 -12.09
C ALA A 267 -2.59 -16.30 -12.68
N MET A 268 -3.04 -16.08 -13.90
CA MET A 268 -3.90 -17.01 -14.64
C MET A 268 -3.19 -18.34 -14.88
N ALA A 269 -1.93 -18.33 -15.31
CA ALA A 269 -1.13 -19.53 -15.53
C ALA A 269 -0.94 -20.33 -14.23
N VAL A 270 -0.63 -19.67 -13.11
CA VAL A 270 -0.49 -20.30 -11.78
C VAL A 270 -1.81 -20.95 -11.33
N ARG A 271 -2.94 -20.25 -11.47
CA ARG A 271 -4.28 -20.79 -11.14
C ARG A 271 -4.61 -22.01 -11.98
N THR A 272 -4.38 -21.98 -13.28
CA THR A 272 -4.64 -23.09 -14.20
C THR A 272 -3.81 -24.32 -13.82
N ARG A 273 -2.52 -24.13 -13.48
CA ARG A 273 -1.65 -25.21 -13.01
C ARG A 273 -2.14 -25.85 -11.71
N LYS A 274 -2.54 -25.03 -10.73
CA LYS A 274 -3.10 -25.52 -9.45
C LYS A 274 -4.37 -26.35 -9.68
N LEU A 275 -5.28 -25.91 -10.54
CA LEU A 275 -6.50 -26.65 -10.88
C LEU A 275 -6.21 -28.00 -11.52
N ARG A 276 -5.25 -28.09 -12.45
CA ARG A 276 -4.85 -29.36 -13.09
C ARG A 276 -4.27 -30.34 -12.06
N ILE A 277 -3.48 -29.89 -11.11
CA ILE A 277 -2.93 -30.74 -10.05
C ILE A 277 -4.05 -31.29 -9.16
N VAL A 278 -5.03 -30.45 -8.77
CA VAL A 278 -6.16 -30.86 -7.91
C VAL A 278 -7.11 -31.79 -8.64
N SER A 279 -7.33 -31.62 -9.95
CA SER A 279 -8.21 -32.45 -10.77
C SER A 279 -7.61 -33.80 -11.20
N GLY A 280 -6.35 -34.10 -10.86
CA GLY A 280 -5.70 -35.37 -11.17
C GLY A 280 -5.36 -35.58 -12.65
N THR A 281 -5.49 -34.52 -13.48
CA THR A 281 -5.09 -34.56 -14.90
C THR A 281 -3.63 -34.12 -15.05
N ALA A 282 -2.71 -34.84 -14.39
CA ALA A 282 -1.31 -34.79 -14.77
C ALA A 282 -1.17 -35.61 -16.08
N MET A 283 -1.06 -34.94 -17.21
CA MET A 283 -0.56 -35.59 -18.42
C MET A 283 0.96 -35.75 -18.23
N ASP A 284 1.41 -37.00 -18.31
CA ASP A 284 2.79 -37.33 -18.50
C ASP A 284 3.26 -36.66 -19.79
N ASP A 285 4.12 -35.62 -19.65
CA ASP A 285 4.86 -35.08 -20.78
C ASP A 285 6.09 -36.01 -20.97
N GLU A 286 6.02 -36.88 -22.02
CA GLU A 286 7.19 -37.51 -22.62
C GLU A 286 8.09 -36.48 -23.30
#